data_92716a781c3563d7589ab9b9ec618e06
#
_entry.id   92716a781c3563d7589ab9b9ec618e06
#
_cell.length_a   1.000
_cell.length_b   1.000
_cell.length_c   1.000
_cell.angle_alpha   90.00
_cell.angle_beta   90.00
_cell.angle_gamma   90.00
#
_symmetry.space_group_name_H-M   'P 1'
#
loop_
_entity.id
_entity.type
_entity.pdbx_description
1 polymer ?
#
loop_
_entity_poly.entity_id
_entity_poly.type
_entity_poly.pdbx_seq_one_letter_code
_entity_poly.pdbx_strand_id
1 'polypeptide(L)'
;MFATWPATSHLYPAAPLAWALQSAGHEVVVASYPALADTVVAAGLTAVSLGAAADTAPKASLPDDELDVLAAALGPGPDEGHLWEFFRHRILPVLSFHYPGRAPDAEQRAMVDDLVSFARDWRPDLVLWDPAFLAAPVAARACGAAHARLMWGLDYFGWIRERCARLAARPGGNPVGDPLVRLAEPMHRRFGYDSDEEMFLGQWTVDLMPPRMRLPLDTRSVSLRAVPYQQTSVMPPWLRERPERPRVCLTLGVTGRERFINSGVPLSEVLDMMSGLDVEVVATLNADQLASVGQVPPNVRTVDYVPLNQLLPTCSAIVHHGGFGTFAAAAAQRLPQLITGALSAWDRGVAMATARYVESRGAGLAMAVEGFTPEVMRKHLLTLLHDPSLGEGASELYHDLLATPSPADIVPVLEQLTARARG
;
A
#
# COMPACT_ATOMS: atom_id res chain seq x y z
N MET A 1 -15.83 4.35 11.94
CA MET A 1 -15.37 5.34 10.94
C MET A 1 -14.03 4.90 10.38
N PHE A 2 -13.86 4.94 9.06
CA PHE A 2 -12.55 4.86 8.41
C PHE A 2 -12.08 6.28 8.09
N ALA A 3 -10.81 6.57 8.33
CA ALA A 3 -10.16 7.81 7.94
C ALA A 3 -8.98 7.47 7.02
N THR A 4 -9.07 7.80 5.73
CA THR A 4 -8.13 7.30 4.74
C THR A 4 -7.54 8.41 3.87
N TRP A 5 -6.31 8.21 3.44
CA TRP A 5 -5.63 9.04 2.46
C TRP A 5 -6.38 9.07 1.13
N PRO A 6 -6.42 10.19 0.39
CA PRO A 6 -7.23 10.34 -0.83
C PRO A 6 -6.61 9.63 -2.05
N ALA A 7 -6.38 8.33 -1.93
CA ALA A 7 -5.91 7.51 -3.03
C ALA A 7 -6.66 6.16 -3.07
N THR A 8 -6.95 5.68 -4.26
CA THR A 8 -7.63 4.38 -4.47
C THR A 8 -6.85 3.22 -3.86
N SER A 9 -5.52 3.26 -3.93
CA SER A 9 -4.63 2.25 -3.33
C SER A 9 -4.70 2.19 -1.81
N HIS A 10 -5.23 3.22 -1.14
CA HIS A 10 -5.44 3.28 0.30
C HIS A 10 -6.87 2.85 0.70
N LEU A 11 -7.86 3.16 -0.14
CA LEU A 11 -9.25 2.76 0.08
C LEU A 11 -9.50 1.27 -0.20
N TYR A 12 -8.98 0.75 -1.31
CA TYR A 12 -9.30 -0.62 -1.75
C TYR A 12 -8.93 -1.70 -0.73
N PRO A 13 -7.79 -1.64 -0.04
CA PRO A 13 -7.49 -2.58 1.05
C PRO A 13 -8.47 -2.50 2.23
N ALA A 14 -9.06 -1.33 2.48
CA ALA A 14 -9.99 -1.09 3.59
C ALA A 14 -11.42 -1.54 3.28
N ALA A 15 -11.85 -1.49 2.01
CA ALA A 15 -13.24 -1.72 1.61
C ALA A 15 -13.80 -3.09 2.06
N PRO A 16 -13.08 -4.23 1.93
CA PRO A 16 -13.61 -5.52 2.40
C PRO A 16 -13.87 -5.58 3.91
N LEU A 17 -13.06 -4.89 4.72
CA LEU A 17 -13.31 -4.79 6.16
C LEU A 17 -14.51 -3.88 6.44
N ALA A 18 -14.66 -2.79 5.70
CA ALA A 18 -15.80 -1.90 5.82
C ALA A 18 -17.11 -2.64 5.52
N TRP A 19 -17.16 -3.48 4.49
CA TRP A 19 -18.34 -4.31 4.17
C TRP A 19 -18.60 -5.40 5.21
N ALA A 20 -17.55 -6.00 5.78
CA ALA A 20 -17.69 -6.98 6.85
C ALA A 20 -18.33 -6.36 8.09
N LEU A 21 -17.90 -5.15 8.47
CA LEU A 21 -18.50 -4.39 9.56
C LEU A 21 -19.97 -4.02 9.26
N GLN A 22 -20.30 -3.54 8.05
CA GLN A 22 -21.68 -3.28 7.66
C GLN A 22 -22.53 -4.57 7.73
N SER A 23 -22.00 -5.70 7.25
CA SER A 23 -22.69 -7.00 7.29
C SER A 23 -22.94 -7.50 8.72
N ALA A 24 -22.11 -7.08 9.68
CA ALA A 24 -22.29 -7.34 11.10
C ALA A 24 -23.25 -6.36 11.81
N GLY A 25 -23.83 -5.40 11.07
CA GLY A 25 -24.80 -4.45 11.59
C GLY A 25 -24.22 -3.10 12.05
N HIS A 26 -22.92 -2.86 11.82
CA HIS A 26 -22.30 -1.57 12.15
C HIS A 26 -22.63 -0.49 11.11
N GLU A 27 -22.81 0.73 11.55
CA GLU A 27 -22.81 1.90 10.70
C GLU A 27 -21.38 2.27 10.32
N VAL A 28 -21.10 2.36 9.01
CA VAL A 28 -19.75 2.59 8.50
C VAL A 28 -19.72 3.80 7.58
N VAL A 29 -18.79 4.71 7.84
CA VAL A 29 -18.48 5.85 6.97
C VAL A 29 -16.98 5.88 6.67
N VAL A 30 -16.63 6.44 5.51
CA VAL A 30 -15.25 6.68 5.08
C VAL A 30 -15.02 8.18 4.96
N ALA A 31 -14.21 8.72 5.84
CA ALA A 31 -13.83 10.12 5.88
C ALA A 31 -12.51 10.32 5.12
N SER A 32 -12.50 11.23 4.16
CA SER A 32 -11.34 11.57 3.33
C SER A 32 -11.52 12.92 2.64
N TYR A 33 -10.52 13.36 1.88
CA TYR A 33 -10.65 14.53 1.01
C TYR A 33 -11.68 14.31 -0.09
N PRO A 34 -12.27 15.40 -0.65
CA PRO A 34 -13.31 15.34 -1.69
C PRO A 34 -12.91 14.50 -2.91
N ALA A 35 -11.62 14.49 -3.28
CA ALA A 35 -11.11 13.74 -4.43
C ALA A 35 -11.36 12.22 -4.37
N LEU A 36 -11.58 11.66 -3.17
CA LEU A 36 -11.86 10.23 -3.00
C LEU A 36 -13.36 9.91 -2.94
N ALA A 37 -14.24 10.89 -2.80
CA ALA A 37 -15.65 10.69 -2.49
C ALA A 37 -16.35 9.77 -3.52
N ASP A 38 -16.17 10.02 -4.81
CA ASP A 38 -16.79 9.20 -5.87
C ASP A 38 -16.29 7.75 -5.84
N THR A 39 -15.02 7.54 -5.50
CA THR A 39 -14.43 6.19 -5.38
C THR A 39 -15.02 5.44 -4.17
N VAL A 40 -15.25 6.13 -3.05
CA VAL A 40 -15.90 5.58 -1.85
C VAL A 40 -17.34 5.17 -2.19
N VAL A 41 -18.09 6.06 -2.85
CA VAL A 41 -19.47 5.79 -3.27
C VAL A 41 -19.52 4.63 -4.28
N ALA A 42 -18.59 4.59 -5.24
CA ALA A 42 -18.50 3.49 -6.20
C ALA A 42 -18.15 2.14 -5.53
N ALA A 43 -17.51 2.16 -4.36
CA ALA A 43 -17.29 0.98 -3.53
C ALA A 43 -18.52 0.57 -2.68
N GLY A 44 -19.67 1.27 -2.80
CA GLY A 44 -20.87 1.01 -2.01
C GLY A 44 -20.74 1.45 -0.54
N LEU A 45 -19.90 2.43 -0.25
CA LEU A 45 -19.63 2.95 1.10
C LEU A 45 -20.12 4.41 1.20
N THR A 46 -20.41 4.85 2.42
CA THR A 46 -20.80 6.24 2.69
C THR A 46 -19.56 7.11 2.80
N ALA A 47 -19.46 8.13 1.94
CA ALA A 47 -18.36 9.09 1.92
C ALA A 47 -18.65 10.30 2.82
N VAL A 48 -17.63 10.73 3.57
CA VAL A 48 -17.58 12.00 4.30
C VAL A 48 -16.43 12.81 3.74
N SER A 49 -16.73 13.92 3.08
CA SER A 49 -15.72 14.82 2.50
C SER A 49 -15.22 15.80 3.55
N LEU A 50 -13.90 15.92 3.66
CA LEU A 50 -13.21 16.75 4.65
C LEU A 50 -12.40 17.85 3.96
N GLY A 51 -12.56 19.09 4.43
CA GLY A 51 -11.84 20.23 3.87
C GLY A 51 -12.26 20.57 2.44
N ALA A 52 -11.47 21.41 1.79
CA ALA A 52 -11.60 21.73 0.37
C ALA A 52 -10.80 20.73 -0.50
N ALA A 53 -11.01 20.77 -1.81
CA ALA A 53 -10.15 20.06 -2.76
C ALA A 53 -8.72 20.60 -2.63
N ALA A 54 -7.84 19.84 -1.98
CA ALA A 54 -6.48 20.25 -1.73
C ALA A 54 -5.57 19.79 -2.85
N ASP A 55 -4.60 20.64 -3.22
CA ASP A 55 -3.43 20.23 -3.97
C ASP A 55 -2.60 19.31 -3.06
N THR A 56 -2.57 18.02 -3.38
CA THR A 56 -1.82 17.00 -2.62
C THR A 56 -0.36 16.89 -3.05
N ALA A 57 0.17 17.86 -3.79
CA ALA A 57 1.55 17.86 -4.22
C ALA A 57 2.52 17.87 -3.02
N PRO A 58 3.49 16.97 -2.96
CA PRO A 58 4.43 16.89 -1.85
C PRO A 58 5.22 18.19 -1.68
N LYS A 59 5.32 18.69 -0.45
CA LYS A 59 6.14 19.86 -0.09
C LYS A 59 7.22 19.43 0.90
N ALA A 60 8.45 19.88 0.70
CA ALA A 60 9.51 19.66 1.68
C ALA A 60 9.21 20.45 2.97
N SER A 61 9.35 19.84 4.12
CA SER A 61 9.06 20.47 5.41
C SER A 61 10.19 20.38 6.41
N LEU A 62 11.02 19.36 6.33
CA LEU A 62 12.21 19.23 7.16
C LEU A 62 13.43 19.52 6.28
N PRO A 63 14.41 20.31 6.78
CA PRO A 63 15.64 20.62 6.05
C PRO A 63 16.41 19.35 5.68
N ASP A 64 16.97 19.31 4.46
CA ASP A 64 17.73 18.15 3.99
C ASP A 64 18.98 17.88 4.82
N ASP A 65 19.67 18.94 5.29
CA ASP A 65 20.82 18.83 6.16
C ASP A 65 20.49 18.18 7.51
N GLU A 66 19.34 18.48 8.10
CA GLU A 66 18.87 17.80 9.32
C GLU A 66 18.52 16.32 9.03
N LEU A 67 17.94 16.02 7.89
CA LEU A 67 17.65 14.64 7.48
C LEU A 67 18.93 13.85 7.22
N ASP A 68 19.99 14.49 6.68
CA ASP A 68 21.31 13.88 6.52
C ASP A 68 21.97 13.58 7.88
N VAL A 69 21.88 14.50 8.83
CA VAL A 69 22.34 14.28 10.21
C VAL A 69 21.59 13.12 10.87
N LEU A 70 20.25 13.07 10.68
CA LEU A 70 19.45 11.96 11.22
C LEU A 70 19.82 10.63 10.56
N ALA A 71 19.97 10.58 9.24
CA ALA A 71 20.41 9.39 8.52
C ALA A 71 21.74 8.85 9.03
N ALA A 72 22.72 9.74 9.19
CA ALA A 72 24.03 9.38 9.74
C ALA A 72 23.94 8.83 11.19
N ALA A 73 23.09 9.44 12.03
CA ALA A 73 22.90 9.02 13.41
C ALA A 73 22.12 7.69 13.52
N LEU A 74 21.13 7.46 12.67
CA LEU A 74 20.38 6.20 12.59
C LEU A 74 21.30 5.05 12.13
N GLY A 75 22.24 5.33 11.21
CA GLY A 75 23.16 4.36 10.65
C GLY A 75 22.44 3.14 10.06
N PRO A 76 21.48 3.31 9.12
CA PRO A 76 20.73 2.19 8.58
C PRO A 76 21.70 1.20 7.93
N GLY A 77 21.61 -0.08 8.30
CA GLY A 77 22.41 -1.14 7.69
C GLY A 77 22.10 -1.33 6.21
N PRO A 78 22.88 -2.14 5.49
CA PRO A 78 22.67 -2.39 4.06
C PRO A 78 21.24 -2.86 3.72
N ASP A 79 20.63 -3.62 4.63
CA ASP A 79 19.27 -4.14 4.49
C ASP A 79 18.16 -3.13 4.84
N GLU A 80 18.49 -1.98 5.40
CA GLU A 80 17.53 -0.97 5.87
C GLU A 80 17.65 0.38 5.13
N GLY A 81 18.71 0.59 4.36
CA GLY A 81 18.90 1.83 3.60
C GLY A 81 17.71 2.18 2.73
N HIS A 82 17.10 1.18 2.08
CA HIS A 82 15.90 1.38 1.27
C HIS A 82 14.65 1.81 2.09
N LEU A 83 14.55 1.46 3.37
CA LEU A 83 13.48 1.91 4.26
C LEU A 83 13.60 3.39 4.54
N TRP A 84 14.85 3.85 4.83
CA TRP A 84 15.13 5.26 5.02
C TRP A 84 14.86 6.09 3.77
N GLU A 85 15.33 5.64 2.61
CA GLU A 85 15.11 6.32 1.33
C GLU A 85 13.62 6.47 1.00
N PHE A 86 12.85 5.41 1.20
CA PHE A 86 11.40 5.47 1.01
C PHE A 86 10.73 6.42 2.02
N PHE A 87 11.10 6.35 3.30
CA PHE A 87 10.58 7.23 4.32
C PHE A 87 10.89 8.69 4.01
N ARG A 88 12.16 9.01 3.72
CA ARG A 88 12.63 10.36 3.43
C ARG A 88 11.97 10.96 2.19
N HIS A 89 11.91 10.21 1.10
CA HIS A 89 11.52 10.76 -0.20
C HIS A 89 10.07 10.52 -0.59
N ARG A 90 9.34 9.70 0.16
CA ARG A 90 7.94 9.39 -0.16
C ARG A 90 6.99 9.70 0.99
N ILE A 91 7.31 9.29 2.21
CA ILE A 91 6.41 9.49 3.35
C ILE A 91 6.51 10.91 3.88
N LEU A 92 7.71 11.39 4.18
CA LEU A 92 7.89 12.73 4.75
C LEU A 92 7.31 13.84 3.88
N PRO A 93 7.54 13.91 2.56
CA PRO A 93 6.97 14.96 1.73
C PRO A 93 5.44 14.95 1.71
N VAL A 94 4.83 13.75 1.70
CA VAL A 94 3.37 13.59 1.75
C VAL A 94 2.82 14.08 3.09
N LEU A 95 3.42 13.66 4.21
CA LEU A 95 3.01 14.12 5.54
C LEU A 95 3.21 15.61 5.71
N SER A 96 4.29 16.15 5.19
CA SER A 96 4.65 17.56 5.30
C SER A 96 3.66 18.51 4.65
N PHE A 97 2.93 18.06 3.65
CA PHE A 97 1.84 18.83 3.06
C PHE A 97 0.71 19.08 4.07
N HIS A 98 0.29 18.03 4.79
CA HIS A 98 -0.82 18.09 5.72
C HIS A 98 -0.40 18.51 7.14
N TYR A 99 0.83 18.17 7.52
CA TYR A 99 1.39 18.41 8.85
C TYR A 99 2.75 19.11 8.73
N PRO A 100 2.76 20.45 8.52
CA PRO A 100 3.99 21.15 8.12
C PRO A 100 5.01 21.34 9.25
N GLY A 101 4.82 20.79 10.44
CA GLY A 101 5.73 20.97 11.58
C GLY A 101 5.76 22.41 12.15
N ARG A 102 4.85 23.28 11.70
CA ARG A 102 4.68 24.67 12.07
C ARG A 102 3.18 24.98 12.19
N ALA A 103 2.83 26.20 12.56
CA ALA A 103 1.42 26.61 12.55
C ALA A 103 0.83 26.42 11.14
N PRO A 104 -0.21 25.56 10.99
CA PRO A 104 -0.80 25.28 9.69
C PRO A 104 -1.58 26.49 9.18
N ASP A 105 -1.64 26.67 7.88
CA ASP A 105 -2.52 27.65 7.24
C ASP A 105 -4.01 27.26 7.34
N ALA A 106 -4.90 28.11 6.79
CA ALA A 106 -6.34 27.89 6.91
C ALA A 106 -6.79 26.61 6.18
N GLU A 107 -6.20 26.30 5.02
CA GLU A 107 -6.55 25.12 4.23
C GLU A 107 -6.11 23.83 4.92
N GLN A 108 -4.88 23.78 5.42
CA GLN A 108 -4.35 22.66 6.19
C GLN A 108 -5.15 22.41 7.48
N ARG A 109 -5.67 23.49 8.11
CA ARG A 109 -6.54 23.37 9.30
C ARG A 109 -7.92 22.83 8.95
N ALA A 110 -8.50 23.23 7.82
CA ALA A 110 -9.88 22.94 7.49
C ALA A 110 -10.17 21.42 7.51
N MET A 111 -9.31 20.58 6.92
CA MET A 111 -9.50 19.13 6.93
C MET A 111 -9.51 18.56 8.36
N VAL A 112 -8.57 18.99 9.19
CA VAL A 112 -8.46 18.50 10.58
C VAL A 112 -9.64 18.96 11.40
N ASP A 113 -10.07 20.22 11.24
CA ASP A 113 -11.22 20.79 11.95
C ASP A 113 -12.51 20.10 11.56
N ASP A 114 -12.73 19.85 10.25
CA ASP A 114 -13.90 19.13 9.75
C ASP A 114 -13.93 17.69 10.28
N LEU A 115 -12.79 16.99 10.28
CA LEU A 115 -12.72 15.64 10.82
C LEU A 115 -13.04 15.59 12.31
N VAL A 116 -12.47 16.50 13.09
CA VAL A 116 -12.73 16.59 14.54
C VAL A 116 -14.19 16.98 14.82
N SER A 117 -14.75 17.95 14.07
CA SER A 117 -16.15 18.33 14.20
C SER A 117 -17.07 17.16 13.87
N PHE A 118 -16.86 16.52 12.72
CA PHE A 118 -17.63 15.34 12.32
C PHE A 118 -17.56 14.21 13.36
N ALA A 119 -16.37 13.90 13.87
CA ALA A 119 -16.22 12.86 14.89
C ALA A 119 -16.96 13.19 16.19
N ARG A 120 -16.98 14.46 16.63
CA ARG A 120 -17.74 14.91 17.81
C ARG A 120 -19.25 14.79 17.61
N ASP A 121 -19.74 15.08 16.41
CA ASP A 121 -21.17 15.06 16.09
C ASP A 121 -21.66 13.61 15.85
N TRP A 122 -20.91 12.83 15.07
CA TRP A 122 -21.29 11.47 14.70
C TRP A 122 -20.93 10.41 15.77
N ARG A 123 -19.93 10.68 16.63
CA ARG A 123 -19.50 9.87 17.77
C ARG A 123 -19.18 8.40 17.41
N PRO A 124 -18.20 8.15 16.56
CA PRO A 124 -17.78 6.79 16.25
C PRO A 124 -17.32 6.06 17.52
N ASP A 125 -17.61 4.75 17.60
CA ASP A 125 -17.02 3.90 18.64
C ASP A 125 -15.57 3.56 18.33
N LEU A 126 -15.27 3.36 17.04
CA LEU A 126 -13.95 3.00 16.52
C LEU A 126 -13.58 3.85 15.32
N VAL A 127 -12.34 4.35 15.32
CA VAL A 127 -11.69 5.00 14.17
C VAL A 127 -10.58 4.10 13.66
N LEU A 128 -10.76 3.54 12.45
CA LEU A 128 -9.72 2.84 11.70
C LEU A 128 -9.09 3.83 10.72
N TRP A 129 -7.77 3.97 10.76
CA TRP A 129 -7.13 5.05 10.03
C TRP A 129 -5.86 4.63 9.28
N ASP A 130 -5.68 5.25 8.13
CA ASP A 130 -4.49 5.14 7.30
C ASP A 130 -3.28 5.77 8.00
N PRO A 131 -2.11 5.13 8.03
CA PRO A 131 -0.93 5.65 8.71
C PRO A 131 -0.49 7.05 8.28
N ALA A 132 -0.83 7.47 7.06
CA ALA A 132 -0.58 8.83 6.58
C ALA A 132 -1.61 9.86 7.08
N PHE A 133 -2.69 9.42 7.72
CA PHE A 133 -3.80 10.29 8.16
C PHE A 133 -3.70 10.62 9.66
N LEU A 134 -2.60 11.29 10.07
CA LEU A 134 -2.25 11.59 11.46
C LEU A 134 -3.27 12.48 12.21
N ALA A 135 -4.25 13.07 11.53
CA ALA A 135 -5.37 13.78 12.14
C ALA A 135 -6.40 12.84 12.79
N ALA A 136 -6.45 11.58 12.37
CA ALA A 136 -7.47 10.63 12.84
C ALA A 136 -7.37 10.30 14.34
N PRO A 137 -6.19 10.07 14.94
CA PRO A 137 -6.05 9.92 16.39
C PRO A 137 -6.53 11.16 17.18
N VAL A 138 -6.31 12.37 16.66
CA VAL A 138 -6.81 13.62 17.26
C VAL A 138 -8.34 13.60 17.29
N ALA A 139 -8.97 13.26 16.17
CA ALA A 139 -10.43 13.18 16.08
C ALA A 139 -11.00 12.08 16.99
N ALA A 140 -10.35 10.93 17.06
CA ALA A 140 -10.75 9.84 17.95
C ALA A 140 -10.72 10.27 19.42
N ARG A 141 -9.62 10.88 19.87
CA ARG A 141 -9.52 11.41 21.24
C ARG A 141 -10.55 12.51 21.53
N ALA A 142 -10.83 13.36 20.56
CA ALA A 142 -11.78 14.44 20.69
C ALA A 142 -13.24 14.00 20.93
N CYS A 143 -13.58 12.74 20.56
CA CYS A 143 -14.91 12.16 20.77
C CYS A 143 -14.92 10.94 21.71
N GLY A 144 -13.77 10.52 22.25
CA GLY A 144 -13.65 9.35 23.13
C GLY A 144 -13.77 8.02 22.39
N ALA A 145 -13.47 7.99 21.10
CA ALA A 145 -13.44 6.76 20.31
C ALA A 145 -12.17 5.95 20.55
N ALA A 146 -12.27 4.61 20.47
CA ALA A 146 -11.11 3.78 20.26
C ALA A 146 -10.53 4.01 18.86
N HIS A 147 -9.21 3.81 18.70
CA HIS A 147 -8.63 3.98 17.36
C HIS A 147 -7.48 3.02 17.05
N ALA A 148 -7.39 2.61 15.80
CA ALA A 148 -6.36 1.71 15.33
C ALA A 148 -5.89 2.07 13.93
N ARG A 149 -4.60 1.84 13.65
CA ARG A 149 -4.08 1.95 12.29
C ARG A 149 -4.54 0.77 11.43
N LEU A 150 -4.77 1.03 10.16
CA LEU A 150 -5.01 0.00 9.15
C LEU A 150 -3.82 -0.02 8.18
N MET A 151 -2.98 -1.06 8.30
CA MET A 151 -1.75 -1.22 7.52
C MET A 151 -1.99 -2.12 6.31
N TRP A 152 -1.49 -1.69 5.14
CA TRP A 152 -1.54 -2.42 3.86
C TRP A 152 -0.19 -2.39 3.13
N GLY A 153 0.88 -2.04 3.81
CA GLY A 153 2.27 -1.99 3.35
C GLY A 153 3.23 -2.16 4.52
N LEU A 154 4.53 -1.99 4.28
CA LEU A 154 5.53 -2.03 5.35
C LEU A 154 5.32 -0.90 6.35
N ASP A 155 5.47 -1.19 7.64
CA ASP A 155 5.29 -0.22 8.71
C ASP A 155 6.51 0.71 8.86
N TYR A 156 6.68 1.63 7.92
CA TYR A 156 7.72 2.66 7.98
C TYR A 156 7.55 3.61 9.16
N PHE A 157 6.31 3.80 9.64
CA PHE A 157 6.00 4.67 10.77
C PHE A 157 6.49 4.04 12.08
N GLY A 158 6.16 2.78 12.31
CA GLY A 158 6.68 2.03 13.47
C GLY A 158 8.20 1.91 13.40
N TRP A 159 8.75 1.63 12.21
CA TRP A 159 10.19 1.51 12.00
C TRP A 159 10.94 2.79 12.40
N ILE A 160 10.56 3.95 11.88
CA ILE A 160 11.26 5.20 12.20
C ILE A 160 11.11 5.59 13.67
N ARG A 161 9.91 5.38 14.25
CA ARG A 161 9.64 5.62 15.68
C ARG A 161 10.56 4.80 16.56
N GLU A 162 10.63 3.49 16.32
CA GLU A 162 11.49 2.59 17.10
C GLU A 162 12.97 2.96 16.94
N ARG A 163 13.42 3.31 15.73
CA ARG A 163 14.79 3.77 15.47
C ARG A 163 15.09 5.08 16.19
N CYS A 164 14.22 6.06 16.13
CA CYS A 164 14.37 7.33 16.85
C CYS A 164 14.37 7.14 18.37
N ALA A 165 13.51 6.27 18.91
CA ALA A 165 13.49 5.95 20.34
C ALA A 165 14.79 5.28 20.80
N ARG A 166 15.30 4.29 20.04
CA ARG A 166 16.59 3.66 20.30
C ARG A 166 17.76 4.66 20.24
N LEU A 167 17.71 5.60 19.30
CA LEU A 167 18.74 6.65 19.19
C LEU A 167 18.67 7.61 20.38
N ALA A 168 17.48 8.01 20.79
CA ALA A 168 17.30 8.91 21.96
C ALA A 168 17.80 8.29 23.27
N ALA A 169 17.76 6.97 23.40
CA ALA A 169 18.26 6.24 24.58
C ALA A 169 19.79 6.10 24.61
N ARG A 170 20.52 6.45 23.55
CA ARG A 170 22.00 6.38 23.50
C ARG A 170 22.63 7.63 24.13
N PRO A 171 23.91 7.54 24.60
CA PRO A 171 24.68 8.74 24.94
C PRO A 171 24.75 9.71 23.75
N GLY A 172 24.41 10.98 23.97
CA GLY A 172 24.29 12.00 22.91
C GLY A 172 22.87 12.19 22.38
N GLY A 173 21.96 11.24 22.63
CA GLY A 173 20.55 11.35 22.25
C GLY A 173 20.28 11.35 20.75
N ASN A 174 19.07 11.76 20.37
CA ASN A 174 18.69 11.99 18.97
C ASN A 174 18.88 13.49 18.64
N PRO A 175 19.86 13.85 17.80
CA PRO A 175 20.21 15.26 17.56
C PRO A 175 19.13 16.03 16.80
N VAL A 176 18.28 15.35 16.04
CA VAL A 176 17.24 15.96 15.19
C VAL A 176 15.85 15.81 15.79
N GLY A 177 15.67 14.82 16.67
CA GLY A 177 14.34 14.41 17.15
C GLY A 177 13.63 13.45 16.19
N ASP A 178 12.43 13.04 16.57
CA ASP A 178 11.60 12.18 15.72
C ASP A 178 10.88 13.03 14.66
N PRO A 179 11.07 12.75 13.37
CA PRO A 179 10.48 13.55 12.30
C PRO A 179 8.94 13.51 12.30
N LEU A 180 8.31 12.40 12.70
CA LEU A 180 6.86 12.31 12.79
C LEU A 180 6.30 13.21 13.90
N VAL A 181 6.98 13.23 15.06
CA VAL A 181 6.61 14.13 16.17
C VAL A 181 6.74 15.59 15.73
N ARG A 182 7.86 15.93 15.11
CA ARG A 182 8.10 17.31 14.63
C ARG A 182 7.03 17.80 13.67
N LEU A 183 6.54 16.93 12.81
CA LEU A 183 5.48 17.27 11.85
C LEU A 183 4.11 17.43 12.53
N ALA A 184 3.73 16.49 13.40
CA ALA A 184 2.37 16.40 13.92
C ALA A 184 2.16 17.17 15.23
N GLU A 185 3.21 17.44 16.02
CA GLU A 185 3.11 18.08 17.34
C GLU A 185 2.36 19.42 17.34
N PRO A 186 2.55 20.35 16.38
CA PRO A 186 1.76 21.60 16.36
C PRO A 186 0.26 21.35 16.25
N MET A 187 -0.16 20.32 15.49
CA MET A 187 -1.55 19.90 15.41
C MET A 187 -2.02 19.29 16.74
N HIS A 188 -1.26 18.37 17.35
CA HIS A 188 -1.63 17.75 18.62
C HIS A 188 -1.80 18.79 19.71
N ARG A 189 -0.84 19.72 19.89
CA ARG A 189 -0.90 20.81 20.86
C ARG A 189 -2.10 21.73 20.66
N ARG A 190 -2.48 22.01 19.40
CA ARG A 190 -3.66 22.83 19.10
C ARG A 190 -4.95 22.25 19.68
N PHE A 191 -5.04 20.91 19.76
CA PHE A 191 -6.19 20.22 20.36
C PHE A 191 -5.97 19.84 21.83
N GLY A 192 -4.84 20.22 22.44
CA GLY A 192 -4.52 19.95 23.83
C GLY A 192 -4.03 18.54 24.12
N TYR A 193 -3.44 17.86 23.11
CA TYR A 193 -2.91 16.49 23.25
C TYR A 193 -1.40 16.45 23.18
N ASP A 194 -0.81 15.53 23.95
CA ASP A 194 0.60 15.16 23.83
C ASP A 194 0.82 14.26 22.63
N SER A 195 2.02 14.31 22.05
CA SER A 195 2.46 13.46 20.93
C SER A 195 2.98 12.11 21.44
N ASP A 196 2.12 11.35 22.14
CA ASP A 196 2.47 10.03 22.65
C ASP A 196 2.46 8.94 21.53
N GLU A 197 2.78 7.71 21.91
CA GLU A 197 2.92 6.58 20.98
C GLU A 197 1.60 6.28 20.24
N GLU A 198 0.47 6.34 20.94
CA GLU A 198 -0.84 6.03 20.36
C GLU A 198 -1.24 7.02 19.25
N MET A 199 -0.77 8.27 19.31
CA MET A 199 -1.01 9.26 18.25
C MET A 199 -0.37 8.90 16.91
N PHE A 200 0.60 7.99 16.89
CA PHE A 200 1.32 7.56 15.69
C PHE A 200 1.07 6.11 15.32
N LEU A 201 0.86 5.23 16.30
CA LEU A 201 0.73 3.80 16.09
C LEU A 201 -0.66 3.25 16.39
N GLY A 202 -1.57 4.09 16.95
CA GLY A 202 -2.88 3.63 17.41
C GLY A 202 -2.79 2.78 18.68
N GLN A 203 -3.91 2.47 19.28
CA GLN A 203 -4.00 1.56 20.42
C GLN A 203 -3.69 0.12 20.01
N TRP A 204 -3.89 -0.20 18.75
CA TRP A 204 -3.40 -1.39 18.03
C TRP A 204 -3.31 -1.10 16.54
N THR A 205 -2.79 -2.07 15.79
CA THR A 205 -2.71 -2.03 14.34
C THR A 205 -3.50 -3.20 13.74
N VAL A 206 -4.35 -2.94 12.75
CA VAL A 206 -4.92 -3.98 11.88
C VAL A 206 -4.01 -4.07 10.66
N ASP A 207 -3.44 -5.24 10.40
CA ASP A 207 -2.36 -5.39 9.42
C ASP A 207 -2.69 -6.45 8.37
N LEU A 208 -2.79 -6.01 7.11
CA LEU A 208 -3.07 -6.84 5.95
C LEU A 208 -1.82 -7.56 5.41
N MET A 209 -0.62 -7.11 5.81
CA MET A 209 0.60 -7.76 5.35
C MET A 209 0.75 -9.15 5.97
N PRO A 210 1.07 -10.20 5.19
CA PRO A 210 1.44 -11.49 5.76
C PRO A 210 2.54 -11.33 6.81
N PRO A 211 2.47 -12.03 7.95
CA PRO A 211 3.46 -11.85 9.04
C PRO A 211 4.92 -11.98 8.59
N ARG A 212 5.21 -12.83 7.62
CA ARG A 212 6.56 -13.02 7.06
C ARG A 212 7.06 -11.86 6.19
N MET A 213 6.16 -10.97 5.77
CA MET A 213 6.52 -9.77 5.01
C MET A 213 6.68 -8.53 5.90
N ARG A 214 6.25 -8.58 7.15
CA ARG A 214 6.28 -7.45 8.06
C ARG A 214 7.70 -7.14 8.51
N LEU A 215 7.94 -5.87 8.85
CA LEU A 215 9.13 -5.50 9.58
C LEU A 215 9.06 -6.08 11.02
N PRO A 216 10.18 -6.50 11.61
CA PRO A 216 10.23 -7.07 12.95
C PRO A 216 10.12 -5.98 14.02
N LEU A 217 8.92 -5.42 14.20
CA LEU A 217 8.61 -4.34 15.14
C LEU A 217 7.77 -4.88 16.30
N ASP A 218 7.98 -4.31 17.49
CA ASP A 218 7.17 -4.60 18.67
C ASP A 218 5.88 -3.77 18.65
N THR A 219 4.96 -4.12 17.76
CA THR A 219 3.66 -3.46 17.62
C THR A 219 2.53 -4.45 17.90
N ARG A 220 1.54 -4.02 18.70
CA ARG A 220 0.32 -4.81 18.92
C ARG A 220 -0.49 -4.85 17.63
N SER A 221 -0.52 -6.00 16.95
CA SER A 221 -1.19 -6.14 15.67
C SER A 221 -2.26 -7.23 15.64
N VAL A 222 -3.33 -6.97 14.89
CA VAL A 222 -4.38 -7.93 14.49
C VAL A 222 -4.17 -8.21 13.01
N SER A 223 -3.89 -9.46 12.67
CA SER A 223 -3.73 -9.85 11.26
C SER A 223 -5.07 -9.88 10.56
N LEU A 224 -5.09 -9.33 9.34
CA LEU A 224 -6.26 -9.31 8.47
C LEU A 224 -5.87 -9.87 7.09
N ARG A 225 -6.64 -10.84 6.61
CA ARG A 225 -6.47 -11.35 5.24
C ARG A 225 -6.78 -10.26 4.23
N ALA A 226 -5.83 -10.01 3.34
CA ALA A 226 -6.05 -9.16 2.19
C ALA A 226 -7.05 -9.82 1.23
N VAL A 227 -8.20 -9.19 1.04
CA VAL A 227 -9.19 -9.56 0.03
C VAL A 227 -9.05 -8.57 -1.11
N PRO A 228 -8.57 -8.99 -2.31
CA PRO A 228 -8.37 -8.06 -3.42
C PRO A 228 -9.70 -7.44 -3.88
N TYR A 229 -9.83 -6.14 -3.68
CA TYR A 229 -10.90 -5.32 -4.24
C TYR A 229 -10.34 -4.38 -5.30
N GLN A 230 -11.07 -4.20 -6.37
CA GLN A 230 -10.71 -3.32 -7.47
C GLN A 230 -11.96 -2.67 -8.03
N GLN A 231 -11.79 -1.54 -8.71
CA GLN A 231 -12.89 -0.87 -9.37
C GLN A 231 -13.63 -1.84 -10.29
N THR A 232 -14.94 -1.91 -10.13
CA THR A 232 -15.80 -2.77 -10.93
C THR A 232 -15.88 -2.31 -12.37
N SER A 233 -15.89 -3.25 -13.30
CA SER A 233 -16.15 -3.00 -14.71
C SER A 233 -16.91 -4.18 -15.32
N VAL A 234 -17.57 -3.91 -16.45
CA VAL A 234 -18.15 -5.00 -17.24
C VAL A 234 -17.04 -5.86 -17.82
N MET A 235 -17.16 -7.18 -17.66
CA MET A 235 -16.19 -8.11 -18.23
C MET A 235 -16.12 -7.97 -19.74
N PRO A 236 -14.96 -7.68 -20.32
CA PRO A 236 -14.80 -7.56 -21.76
C PRO A 236 -15.13 -8.89 -22.48
N PRO A 237 -15.77 -8.85 -23.68
CA PRO A 237 -16.15 -10.06 -24.40
C PRO A 237 -14.99 -11.03 -24.63
N TRP A 238 -13.79 -10.53 -24.98
CA TRP A 238 -12.59 -11.34 -25.25
C TRP A 238 -12.09 -12.13 -24.01
N LEU A 239 -12.47 -11.69 -22.81
CA LEU A 239 -12.07 -12.36 -21.58
C LEU A 239 -12.94 -13.58 -21.22
N ARG A 240 -14.11 -13.70 -21.90
CA ARG A 240 -15.00 -14.85 -21.75
C ARG A 240 -14.51 -16.07 -22.51
N GLU A 241 -13.65 -15.86 -23.49
CA GLU A 241 -13.06 -16.90 -24.31
C GLU A 241 -11.85 -17.51 -23.61
N ARG A 242 -11.74 -18.85 -23.67
CA ARG A 242 -10.58 -19.54 -23.15
C ARG A 242 -9.37 -19.23 -24.03
N PRO A 243 -8.22 -18.82 -23.45
CA PRO A 243 -7.04 -18.55 -24.27
C PRO A 243 -6.56 -19.82 -24.96
N GLU A 244 -6.16 -19.72 -26.23
CA GLU A 244 -5.62 -20.83 -27.02
C GLU A 244 -4.18 -21.18 -26.59
N ARG A 245 -3.47 -20.22 -25.99
CA ARG A 245 -2.08 -20.32 -25.49
C ARG A 245 -2.04 -19.89 -24.03
N PRO A 246 -0.97 -20.26 -23.26
CA PRO A 246 -0.79 -19.74 -21.93
C PRO A 246 -0.87 -18.21 -21.92
N ARG A 247 -1.75 -17.64 -21.09
CA ARG A 247 -1.91 -16.19 -20.97
C ARG A 247 -1.03 -15.67 -19.84
N VAL A 248 -0.28 -14.61 -20.12
CA VAL A 248 0.57 -13.91 -19.15
C VAL A 248 0.02 -12.50 -18.93
N CYS A 249 -0.25 -12.14 -17.69
CA CYS A 249 -0.54 -10.76 -17.33
C CYS A 249 0.76 -9.99 -17.11
N LEU A 250 0.91 -8.82 -17.78
CA LEU A 250 1.96 -7.85 -17.52
C LEU A 250 1.31 -6.60 -16.93
N THR A 251 1.63 -6.27 -15.67
CA THR A 251 1.06 -5.08 -15.01
C THR A 251 2.08 -4.34 -14.16
N LEU A 252 2.06 -3.01 -14.26
CA LEU A 252 2.91 -2.12 -13.48
C LEU A 252 2.17 -1.54 -12.26
N GLY A 253 0.90 -1.92 -12.09
CA GLY A 253 0.02 -1.37 -11.06
C GLY A 253 -0.38 0.09 -11.35
N VAL A 254 -1.42 0.57 -10.67
CA VAL A 254 -1.95 1.93 -10.88
C VAL A 254 -0.92 2.99 -10.45
N THR A 255 -0.25 2.77 -9.32
CA THR A 255 0.73 3.72 -8.75
C THR A 255 2.09 3.68 -9.49
N GLY A 256 2.43 2.57 -10.13
CA GLY A 256 3.70 2.37 -10.85
C GLY A 256 3.69 2.87 -12.28
N ARG A 257 2.51 3.16 -12.85
CA ARG A 257 2.35 3.53 -14.27
C ARG A 257 3.18 4.76 -14.66
N GLU A 258 3.17 5.80 -13.84
CA GLU A 258 3.93 7.04 -14.10
C GLU A 258 5.45 6.87 -13.92
N ARG A 259 5.90 5.82 -13.24
CA ARG A 259 7.28 5.62 -12.79
C ARG A 259 8.09 4.66 -13.63
N PHE A 260 7.44 3.75 -14.36
CA PHE A 260 8.13 2.76 -15.18
C PHE A 260 8.91 3.40 -16.32
N ILE A 261 8.45 4.54 -16.85
CA ILE A 261 9.15 5.34 -17.87
C ILE A 261 10.56 5.76 -17.39
N ASN A 262 10.77 5.81 -16.06
CA ASN A 262 12.03 6.22 -15.43
C ASN A 262 12.87 5.05 -14.89
N SER A 263 12.49 3.78 -15.12
CA SER A 263 13.15 2.60 -14.54
C SER A 263 14.42 2.15 -15.29
N GLY A 264 14.74 2.80 -16.39
CA GLY A 264 15.94 2.50 -17.20
C GLY A 264 15.80 1.29 -18.14
N VAL A 265 14.66 0.57 -18.10
CA VAL A 265 14.36 -0.51 -19.04
C VAL A 265 13.24 -0.07 -19.98
N PRO A 266 13.49 0.04 -21.29
CA PRO A 266 12.45 0.39 -22.24
C PRO A 266 11.34 -0.65 -22.25
N LEU A 267 10.09 -0.22 -22.11
CA LEU A 267 8.92 -1.11 -22.21
C LEU A 267 8.87 -1.83 -23.55
N SER A 268 9.34 -1.19 -24.62
CA SER A 268 9.48 -1.79 -25.95
C SER A 268 10.34 -3.05 -25.92
N GLU A 269 11.49 -3.05 -25.27
CA GLU A 269 12.36 -4.21 -25.17
C GLU A 269 11.70 -5.37 -24.42
N VAL A 270 10.92 -5.07 -23.37
CA VAL A 270 10.14 -6.08 -22.65
C VAL A 270 9.07 -6.71 -23.55
N LEU A 271 8.34 -5.89 -24.32
CA LEU A 271 7.32 -6.39 -25.23
C LEU A 271 7.93 -7.14 -26.42
N ASP A 272 9.04 -6.67 -26.95
CA ASP A 272 9.77 -7.32 -28.04
C ASP A 272 10.29 -8.71 -27.61
N MET A 273 10.82 -8.82 -26.39
CA MET A 273 11.21 -10.12 -25.82
C MET A 273 10.01 -11.07 -25.71
N MET A 274 8.83 -10.56 -25.30
CA MET A 274 7.62 -11.35 -25.17
C MET A 274 7.07 -11.80 -26.54
N SER A 275 7.35 -11.09 -27.63
CA SER A 275 6.91 -11.42 -28.98
C SER A 275 7.41 -12.78 -29.46
N GLY A 276 8.58 -13.22 -29.00
CA GLY A 276 9.20 -14.50 -29.36
C GLY A 276 8.72 -15.69 -28.51
N LEU A 277 7.69 -15.52 -27.68
CA LEU A 277 7.14 -16.56 -26.83
C LEU A 277 5.80 -17.07 -27.39
N ASP A 278 5.54 -18.37 -27.22
CA ASP A 278 4.23 -18.97 -27.58
C ASP A 278 3.21 -18.74 -26.43
N VAL A 279 2.90 -17.47 -26.18
CA VAL A 279 1.97 -17.01 -25.15
C VAL A 279 1.07 -15.89 -25.68
N GLU A 280 -0.09 -15.70 -25.08
CA GLU A 280 -0.87 -14.47 -25.17
C GLU A 280 -0.47 -13.57 -24.00
N VAL A 281 -0.03 -12.33 -24.28
CA VAL A 281 0.28 -11.34 -23.25
C VAL A 281 -0.86 -10.33 -23.15
N VAL A 282 -1.35 -10.09 -21.95
CA VAL A 282 -2.26 -8.97 -21.65
C VAL A 282 -1.49 -7.95 -20.82
N ALA A 283 -1.17 -6.82 -21.45
CA ALA A 283 -0.41 -5.74 -20.82
C ALA A 283 -1.33 -4.57 -20.41
N THR A 284 -1.36 -4.23 -19.12
CA THR A 284 -2.13 -3.08 -18.64
C THR A 284 -1.28 -1.81 -18.77
N LEU A 285 -1.46 -1.09 -19.87
CA LEU A 285 -0.69 0.10 -20.23
C LEU A 285 -1.61 1.29 -20.46
N ASN A 286 -1.27 2.45 -19.88
CA ASN A 286 -1.97 3.69 -20.17
C ASN A 286 -1.52 4.29 -21.52
N ALA A 287 -2.18 5.38 -21.95
CA ALA A 287 -1.91 6.02 -23.22
C ALA A 287 -0.44 6.50 -23.37
N ASP A 288 0.15 7.04 -22.29
CA ASP A 288 1.54 7.55 -22.31
C ASP A 288 2.55 6.41 -22.43
N GLN A 289 2.31 5.31 -21.72
CA GLN A 289 3.14 4.10 -21.81
C GLN A 289 3.03 3.48 -23.20
N LEU A 290 1.81 3.41 -23.74
CA LEU A 290 1.58 2.90 -25.09
C LEU A 290 2.25 3.79 -26.17
N ALA A 291 2.24 5.10 -25.99
CA ALA A 291 2.93 6.03 -26.88
C ALA A 291 4.46 5.87 -26.88
N SER A 292 5.04 5.36 -25.77
CA SER A 292 6.48 5.05 -25.68
C SER A 292 6.87 3.74 -26.37
N VAL A 293 5.89 2.89 -26.71
CA VAL A 293 6.09 1.62 -27.41
C VAL A 293 5.81 1.84 -28.90
N GLY A 294 6.82 1.69 -29.74
CA GLY A 294 6.66 1.94 -31.18
C GLY A 294 5.64 1.00 -31.84
N GLN A 295 5.87 -0.31 -31.79
CA GLN A 295 4.98 -1.31 -32.33
C GLN A 295 4.63 -2.37 -31.26
N VAL A 296 3.34 -2.60 -31.08
CA VAL A 296 2.86 -3.68 -30.18
C VAL A 296 2.93 -5.01 -30.91
N PRO A 297 3.61 -6.02 -30.34
CA PRO A 297 3.68 -7.36 -30.94
C PRO A 297 2.30 -8.02 -31.10
N PRO A 298 2.10 -8.89 -32.11
CA PRO A 298 0.79 -9.47 -32.44
C PRO A 298 0.23 -10.41 -31.35
N ASN A 299 1.09 -10.98 -30.49
CA ASN A 299 0.67 -11.79 -29.35
C ASN A 299 0.44 -10.97 -28.07
N VAL A 300 0.57 -9.65 -28.13
CA VAL A 300 0.36 -8.73 -27.02
C VAL A 300 -0.94 -7.95 -27.20
N ARG A 301 -1.85 -8.09 -26.26
CA ARG A 301 -3.05 -7.27 -26.13
C ARG A 301 -2.81 -6.18 -25.10
N THR A 302 -2.91 -4.94 -25.50
CA THR A 302 -2.84 -3.80 -24.57
C THR A 302 -4.24 -3.37 -24.13
N VAL A 303 -4.38 -3.07 -22.84
CA VAL A 303 -5.61 -2.54 -22.24
C VAL A 303 -5.22 -1.45 -21.24
N ASP A 304 -5.97 -0.36 -21.21
CA ASP A 304 -5.69 0.68 -20.21
C ASP A 304 -6.02 0.18 -18.79
N TYR A 305 -7.18 -0.43 -18.64
CA TYR A 305 -7.61 -0.99 -17.36
C TYR A 305 -8.47 -2.25 -17.57
N VAL A 306 -8.20 -3.26 -16.77
CA VAL A 306 -9.06 -4.42 -16.57
C VAL A 306 -8.89 -4.88 -15.11
N PRO A 307 -9.98 -5.14 -14.38
CA PRO A 307 -9.88 -5.66 -13.02
C PRO A 307 -9.09 -6.97 -12.99
N LEU A 308 -8.06 -7.04 -12.15
CA LEU A 308 -7.20 -8.23 -12.06
C LEU A 308 -7.99 -9.47 -11.61
N ASN A 309 -9.04 -9.31 -10.81
CA ASN A 309 -9.94 -10.41 -10.44
C ASN A 309 -10.73 -10.99 -11.62
N GLN A 310 -10.84 -10.26 -12.74
CA GLN A 310 -11.43 -10.77 -13.99
C GLN A 310 -10.36 -11.38 -14.91
N LEU A 311 -9.18 -10.75 -14.98
CA LEU A 311 -8.10 -11.18 -15.87
C LEU A 311 -7.34 -12.40 -15.34
N LEU A 312 -6.88 -12.35 -14.09
CA LEU A 312 -5.96 -13.35 -13.52
C LEU A 312 -6.50 -14.77 -13.50
N PRO A 313 -7.82 -15.04 -13.31
CA PRO A 313 -8.37 -16.40 -13.44
C PRO A 313 -8.12 -17.05 -14.81
N THR A 314 -7.82 -16.26 -15.83
CA THR A 314 -7.53 -16.73 -17.20
C THR A 314 -6.04 -16.84 -17.51
N CYS A 315 -5.17 -16.43 -16.57
CA CYS A 315 -3.73 -16.37 -16.74
C CYS A 315 -3.01 -17.63 -16.22
N SER A 316 -1.85 -17.93 -16.78
CA SER A 316 -0.93 -18.95 -16.32
C SER A 316 0.21 -18.39 -15.46
N ALA A 317 0.52 -17.10 -15.61
CA ALA A 317 1.52 -16.40 -14.83
C ALA A 317 1.25 -14.88 -14.84
N ILE A 318 1.89 -14.17 -13.91
CA ILE A 318 1.85 -12.69 -13.85
C ILE A 318 3.26 -12.13 -13.72
N VAL A 319 3.52 -11.04 -14.45
CA VAL A 319 4.71 -10.19 -14.32
C VAL A 319 4.29 -8.85 -13.74
N HIS A 320 4.87 -8.46 -12.61
CA HIS A 320 4.48 -7.23 -11.93
C HIS A 320 5.60 -6.59 -11.09
N HIS A 321 5.39 -5.34 -10.70
CA HIS A 321 6.38 -4.56 -9.95
C HIS A 321 6.52 -4.91 -8.46
N GLY A 322 5.73 -5.84 -7.91
CA GLY A 322 5.83 -6.26 -6.51
C GLY A 322 4.98 -5.46 -5.51
N GLY A 323 4.08 -4.60 -5.98
CA GLY A 323 3.14 -3.89 -5.09
C GLY A 323 2.18 -4.86 -4.39
N PHE A 324 1.84 -4.55 -3.11
CA PHE A 324 1.06 -5.43 -2.25
C PHE A 324 -0.32 -5.82 -2.84
N GLY A 325 -1.06 -4.86 -3.40
CA GLY A 325 -2.38 -5.15 -3.99
C GLY A 325 -2.32 -6.12 -5.17
N THR A 326 -1.30 -6.01 -6.03
CA THR A 326 -1.09 -6.91 -7.17
C THR A 326 -0.63 -8.29 -6.69
N PHE A 327 0.29 -8.33 -5.73
CA PHE A 327 0.71 -9.57 -5.06
C PHE A 327 -0.49 -10.32 -4.47
N ALA A 328 -1.34 -9.64 -3.69
CA ALA A 328 -2.52 -10.24 -3.07
C ALA A 328 -3.52 -10.77 -4.12
N ALA A 329 -3.71 -10.04 -5.22
CA ALA A 329 -4.57 -10.48 -6.33
C ALA A 329 -4.02 -11.74 -7.02
N ALA A 330 -2.71 -11.80 -7.27
CA ALA A 330 -2.05 -12.95 -7.88
C ALA A 330 -2.07 -14.19 -6.96
N ALA A 331 -1.76 -13.99 -5.68
CA ALA A 331 -1.78 -15.05 -4.68
C ALA A 331 -3.20 -15.64 -4.49
N ALA A 332 -4.24 -14.78 -4.52
CA ALA A 332 -5.64 -15.23 -4.47
C ALA A 332 -6.04 -16.09 -5.67
N GLN A 333 -5.34 -16.02 -6.79
CA GLN A 333 -5.57 -16.81 -8.00
C GLN A 333 -4.56 -17.96 -8.18
N ARG A 334 -3.68 -18.19 -7.19
CA ARG A 334 -2.63 -19.24 -7.22
C ARG A 334 -1.73 -19.13 -8.45
N LEU A 335 -1.41 -17.89 -8.84
CA LEU A 335 -0.57 -17.66 -10.02
C LEU A 335 0.92 -17.59 -9.65
N PRO A 336 1.81 -18.28 -10.38
CA PRO A 336 3.24 -18.02 -10.34
C PRO A 336 3.54 -16.58 -10.74
N GLN A 337 4.47 -15.93 -9.98
CA GLN A 337 4.72 -14.49 -10.08
C GLN A 337 6.17 -14.20 -10.50
N LEU A 338 6.36 -13.33 -11.48
CA LEU A 338 7.66 -12.71 -11.76
C LEU A 338 7.64 -11.27 -11.26
N ILE A 339 8.49 -10.98 -10.27
CA ILE A 339 8.55 -9.68 -9.63
C ILE A 339 9.70 -8.88 -10.21
N THR A 340 9.38 -7.75 -10.82
CA THR A 340 10.34 -6.85 -11.48
C THR A 340 10.54 -5.54 -10.72
N GLY A 341 9.96 -5.38 -9.55
CA GLY A 341 9.83 -4.11 -8.84
C GLY A 341 11.09 -3.60 -8.16
N ALA A 342 12.16 -4.41 -8.16
CA ALA A 342 13.47 -3.90 -7.79
C ALA A 342 14.04 -2.90 -8.84
N LEU A 343 13.34 -2.68 -9.97
CA LEU A 343 13.73 -1.75 -11.02
C LEU A 343 13.56 -0.27 -10.63
N SER A 344 12.85 0.03 -9.54
CA SER A 344 12.68 1.39 -9.02
C SER A 344 13.31 1.51 -7.63
N ALA A 345 14.24 2.45 -7.46
CA ALA A 345 14.82 2.75 -6.14
C ALA A 345 13.75 3.13 -5.09
N TRP A 346 12.60 3.62 -5.54
CA TRP A 346 11.52 4.17 -4.73
C TRP A 346 10.54 3.14 -4.16
N ASP A 347 10.37 1.98 -4.81
CA ASP A 347 9.42 0.93 -4.38
C ASP A 347 10.12 -0.31 -3.82
N ARG A 348 11.44 -0.23 -3.61
CA ARG A 348 12.27 -1.37 -3.19
C ARG A 348 11.75 -2.07 -1.94
N GLY A 349 11.28 -1.33 -0.94
CA GLY A 349 10.87 -1.93 0.35
C GLY A 349 9.77 -2.97 0.21
N VAL A 350 8.59 -2.59 -0.28
CA VAL A 350 7.46 -3.51 -0.46
C VAL A 350 7.77 -4.55 -1.54
N ALA A 351 8.39 -4.15 -2.65
CA ALA A 351 8.74 -5.06 -3.74
C ALA A 351 9.75 -6.12 -3.29
N MET A 352 10.76 -5.76 -2.50
CA MET A 352 11.72 -6.71 -1.93
C MET A 352 11.07 -7.66 -0.92
N ALA A 353 10.19 -7.16 -0.05
CA ALA A 353 9.44 -7.99 0.88
C ALA A 353 8.55 -8.99 0.13
N THR A 354 7.87 -8.54 -0.93
CA THR A 354 7.06 -9.38 -1.81
C THR A 354 7.91 -10.43 -2.50
N ALA A 355 9.04 -10.03 -3.10
CA ALA A 355 9.95 -10.93 -3.79
C ALA A 355 10.47 -12.04 -2.88
N ARG A 356 11.02 -11.66 -1.71
CA ARG A 356 11.53 -12.61 -0.70
C ARG A 356 10.45 -13.59 -0.25
N TYR A 357 9.23 -13.10 -0.06
CA TYR A 357 8.13 -13.96 0.39
C TYR A 357 7.69 -14.93 -0.71
N VAL A 358 7.48 -14.45 -1.93
CA VAL A 358 7.11 -15.27 -3.08
C VAL A 358 8.17 -16.34 -3.37
N GLU A 359 9.46 -15.98 -3.38
CA GLU A 359 10.57 -16.93 -3.57
C GLU A 359 10.66 -17.94 -2.44
N SER A 360 10.50 -17.50 -1.17
CA SER A 360 10.53 -18.40 0.00
C SER A 360 9.43 -19.45 0.00
N ARG A 361 8.34 -19.21 -0.73
CA ARG A 361 7.23 -20.16 -0.91
C ARG A 361 7.34 -20.96 -2.23
N GLY A 362 8.39 -20.72 -3.02
CA GLY A 362 8.50 -21.31 -4.35
C GLY A 362 7.37 -20.90 -5.30
N ALA A 363 6.76 -19.73 -5.07
CA ALA A 363 5.59 -19.24 -5.79
C ALA A 363 5.95 -18.33 -6.98
N GLY A 364 7.24 -18.15 -7.26
CA GLY A 364 7.71 -17.30 -8.33
C GLY A 364 9.18 -16.94 -8.20
N LEU A 365 9.58 -15.98 -9.02
CA LEU A 365 10.95 -15.50 -9.16
C LEU A 365 10.99 -13.99 -9.05
N ALA A 366 12.14 -13.45 -8.64
CA ALA A 366 12.39 -12.02 -8.62
C ALA A 366 13.54 -11.64 -9.55
N MET A 367 13.45 -10.43 -10.08
CA MET A 367 14.53 -9.84 -10.88
C MET A 367 15.13 -8.64 -10.12
N ALA A 368 16.44 -8.63 -10.00
CA ALA A 368 17.19 -7.47 -9.52
C ALA A 368 17.38 -6.44 -10.64
N VAL A 369 17.52 -5.16 -10.27
CA VAL A 369 17.85 -4.08 -11.24
C VAL A 369 19.22 -4.34 -11.87
N GLU A 370 20.17 -4.72 -11.04
CA GLU A 370 21.49 -5.10 -11.46
C GLU A 370 21.43 -6.46 -12.18
N GLY A 371 21.64 -6.46 -13.49
CA GLY A 371 21.59 -7.66 -14.33
C GLY A 371 20.25 -7.92 -15.00
N PHE A 372 19.33 -6.95 -15.00
CA PHE A 372 18.16 -7.04 -15.86
C PHE A 372 18.60 -7.05 -17.34
N THR A 373 18.24 -8.10 -18.04
CA THR A 373 18.27 -8.16 -19.49
C THR A 373 17.00 -8.86 -20.02
N PRO A 374 16.58 -8.58 -21.26
CA PRO A 374 15.46 -9.27 -21.88
C PRO A 374 15.63 -10.80 -21.87
N GLU A 375 16.86 -11.31 -22.02
CA GLU A 375 17.16 -12.74 -22.02
C GLU A 375 16.94 -13.37 -20.64
N VAL A 376 17.37 -12.69 -19.57
CA VAL A 376 17.13 -13.14 -18.18
C VAL A 376 15.64 -13.16 -17.89
N MET A 377 14.91 -12.12 -18.28
CA MET A 377 13.46 -12.07 -18.12
C MET A 377 12.76 -13.19 -18.90
N ARG A 378 13.19 -13.43 -20.15
CA ARG A 378 12.68 -14.53 -20.98
C ARG A 378 12.88 -15.88 -20.29
N LYS A 379 14.08 -16.13 -19.76
CA LYS A 379 14.40 -17.38 -19.04
C LYS A 379 13.47 -17.56 -17.84
N HIS A 380 13.32 -16.53 -17.02
CA HIS A 380 12.45 -16.57 -15.85
C HIS A 380 10.98 -16.80 -16.22
N LEU A 381 10.50 -16.14 -17.26
CA LEU A 381 9.12 -16.33 -17.72
C LEU A 381 8.87 -17.74 -18.25
N LEU A 382 9.81 -18.31 -19.01
CA LEU A 382 9.73 -19.71 -19.42
C LEU A 382 9.75 -20.67 -18.22
N THR A 383 10.56 -20.40 -17.21
CA THR A 383 10.55 -21.18 -15.96
C THR A 383 9.18 -21.09 -15.27
N LEU A 384 8.58 -19.90 -15.17
CA LEU A 384 7.25 -19.74 -14.57
C LEU A 384 6.16 -20.54 -15.28
N LEU A 385 6.28 -20.66 -16.61
CA LEU A 385 5.27 -21.34 -17.43
C LEU A 385 5.43 -22.87 -17.46
N HIS A 386 6.65 -23.39 -17.23
CA HIS A 386 6.96 -24.80 -17.47
C HIS A 386 7.40 -25.57 -16.24
N ASP A 387 7.77 -24.89 -15.14
CA ASP A 387 8.12 -25.54 -13.89
C ASP A 387 6.87 -25.72 -12.99
N PRO A 388 6.36 -26.95 -12.85
CA PRO A 388 5.15 -27.20 -12.07
C PRO A 388 5.32 -26.89 -10.57
N SER A 389 6.55 -26.92 -10.06
CA SER A 389 6.82 -26.62 -8.65
C SER A 389 6.45 -25.19 -8.27
N LEU A 390 6.52 -24.23 -9.21
CA LEU A 390 6.10 -22.85 -8.98
C LEU A 390 4.58 -22.72 -8.86
N GLY A 391 3.82 -23.56 -9.52
CA GLY A 391 2.36 -23.68 -9.35
C GLY A 391 1.99 -24.28 -7.99
N GLU A 392 2.76 -25.27 -7.52
CA GLU A 392 2.60 -25.85 -6.18
C GLU A 392 2.90 -24.77 -5.12
N GLY A 393 4.02 -24.02 -5.24
CA GLY A 393 4.37 -22.92 -4.38
C GLY A 393 3.32 -21.79 -4.37
N ALA A 394 2.74 -21.47 -5.53
CA ALA A 394 1.65 -20.49 -5.63
C ALA A 394 0.38 -20.98 -4.89
N SER A 395 0.13 -22.28 -4.88
CA SER A 395 -0.96 -22.89 -4.10
C SER A 395 -0.68 -22.81 -2.60
N GLU A 396 0.55 -23.05 -2.16
CA GLU A 396 0.97 -22.86 -0.76
C GLU A 396 0.81 -21.39 -0.31
N LEU A 397 1.19 -20.46 -1.19
CA LEU A 397 1.00 -19.03 -0.92
C LEU A 397 -0.49 -18.67 -0.73
N TYR A 398 -1.37 -19.26 -1.52
CA TYR A 398 -2.82 -19.10 -1.36
C TYR A 398 -3.31 -19.69 -0.03
N HIS A 399 -2.79 -20.85 0.41
CA HIS A 399 -3.13 -21.43 1.70
C HIS A 399 -2.68 -20.53 2.87
N ASP A 400 -1.51 -19.90 2.78
CA ASP A 400 -1.07 -18.90 3.77
C ASP A 400 -2.06 -17.72 3.87
N LEU A 401 -2.59 -17.25 2.73
CA LEU A 401 -3.63 -16.21 2.73
C LEU A 401 -4.90 -16.69 3.43
N LEU A 402 -5.36 -17.91 3.13
CA LEU A 402 -6.57 -18.46 3.75
C LEU A 402 -6.41 -18.73 5.25
N ALA A 403 -5.22 -19.03 5.71
CA ALA A 403 -4.91 -19.20 7.13
C ALA A 403 -4.95 -17.87 7.92
N THR A 404 -4.91 -16.72 7.23
CA THR A 404 -5.07 -15.41 7.86
C THR A 404 -6.54 -15.10 8.07
N PRO A 405 -6.96 -14.58 9.25
CA PRO A 405 -8.36 -14.26 9.53
C PRO A 405 -8.98 -13.35 8.47
N SER A 406 -10.18 -13.70 8.02
CA SER A 406 -10.92 -12.91 7.04
C SER A 406 -11.42 -11.58 7.64
N PRO A 407 -11.89 -10.63 6.82
CA PRO A 407 -12.55 -9.42 7.33
C PRO A 407 -13.70 -9.73 8.30
N ALA A 408 -14.51 -10.76 8.04
CA ALA A 408 -15.60 -11.15 8.91
C ALA A 408 -15.10 -11.76 10.24
N ASP A 409 -14.02 -12.53 10.21
CA ASP A 409 -13.46 -13.19 11.40
C ASP A 409 -12.91 -12.19 12.42
N ILE A 410 -12.42 -11.03 11.97
CA ILE A 410 -11.85 -10.02 12.88
C ILE A 410 -12.88 -9.04 13.45
N VAL A 411 -14.12 -8.99 12.92
CA VAL A 411 -15.16 -8.09 13.46
C VAL A 411 -15.36 -8.27 14.96
N PRO A 412 -15.58 -9.50 15.51
CA PRO A 412 -15.72 -9.68 16.95
C PRO A 412 -14.46 -9.27 17.74
N VAL A 413 -13.27 -9.43 17.14
CA VAL A 413 -12.01 -9.00 17.76
C VAL A 413 -11.95 -7.48 17.87
N LEU A 414 -12.35 -6.77 16.81
CA LEU A 414 -12.42 -5.30 16.81
C LEU A 414 -13.45 -4.77 17.81
N GLU A 415 -14.63 -5.41 17.90
CA GLU A 415 -15.66 -5.06 18.90
C GLU A 415 -15.09 -5.19 20.32
N GLN A 416 -14.43 -6.33 20.62
CA GLN A 416 -13.85 -6.58 21.94
C GLN A 416 -12.72 -5.58 22.27
N LEU A 417 -11.84 -5.28 21.31
CA LEU A 417 -10.76 -4.31 21.50
C LEU A 417 -11.32 -2.91 21.72
N THR A 418 -12.34 -2.52 20.93
CA THR A 418 -13.04 -1.25 21.07
C THR A 418 -13.67 -1.10 22.44
N ALA A 419 -14.40 -2.11 22.92
CA ALA A 419 -15.01 -2.08 24.25
C ALA A 419 -13.97 -1.91 25.36
N ARG A 420 -12.84 -2.63 25.28
CA ARG A 420 -11.74 -2.51 26.26
C ARG A 420 -11.03 -1.16 26.24
N ALA A 421 -10.92 -0.52 25.09
CA ALA A 421 -10.23 0.76 24.95
C ALA A 421 -11.09 1.94 25.41
N ARG A 422 -12.43 1.77 25.49
CA ARG A 422 -13.40 2.78 25.92
C ARG A 422 -13.87 2.62 27.36
N GLY A 423 -13.64 1.46 27.98
CA GLY A 423 -13.98 1.17 29.38
C GLY A 423 -12.85 1.44 30.33
#